data_8337ca4c9a46082055d2faaa44ef43e9
#
_entry.id   8337ca4c9a46082055d2faaa44ef43e9
#
_cell.length_a   1.000
_cell.length_b   1.000
_cell.length_c   1.000
_cell.angle_alpha   90.00
_cell.angle_beta   90.00
_cell.angle_gamma   90.00
#
_symmetry.space_group_name_H-M   'P 1'
#
loop_
_entity.id
_entity.type
_entity.pdbx_description
1 polymer ?
#
loop_
_entity_poly.entity_id
_entity_poly.type
_entity_poly.pdbx_seq_one_letter_code
_entity_poly.pdbx_strand_id
1 'polypeptide(L)'
;MRLLYLAPMFALVACGGDQLDDGYGYGAPDAGYSSDAGFVGCLSSNECAPGYYCNDFGRCEKQATGSGDGGMPTPPPEKEYEFAPPTSSQRFVYVAMTAQDELARIDGATLAVKSTKVGKSPKVVATIPGTDGAVVLDSFNGTATVVRPVGDTDSTRVLGTLQRLNRLDIDPTGRFAVIWFDLAKAIKEGNTFSVGSFQDVTVVRLAAGNEKAVNLTVGFRPREVQFDAAGNRAYVITQDGVSVIDLGYATDHTATIIPPIAVADPSISPDDLEVDVVSTGEWAAVRQTNSATLRVVNVGSSPGTAYSVTLASPATDIDLAPNGARLYAVQRAAKKLSVVDIPGDAQNPSGVETIDLTNATVGSLTLSLDGKRGLMFTNATSDERVTLIKLDQPGYPQSTWPIKKSVRAVAVSPSGDTALLINAKMAGDPATASTFDDFVDKSYGYTLLDLASGFGKLQITPVDPGAFTYAPDGTKVYVALDGGDAPTATRAIQVLTTQTGVVQTKTLGSPPSSVGILPGAAQAFVNQRHPLGRVSFVDLINDAQRTVTGFDLNSHIVN
;
A
#
# COMPACT_ATOMS: atom_id res chain seq x y z
N MET A 1 -35.89 1.76 -5.71
CA MET A 1 -34.84 0.74 -5.56
C MET A 1 -33.54 1.41 -5.99
N ARG A 2 -32.89 2.12 -5.08
CA ARG A 2 -31.62 2.84 -5.33
C ARG A 2 -30.51 1.96 -4.82
N LEU A 3 -29.71 1.35 -5.71
CA LEU A 3 -28.44 0.71 -5.36
C LEU A 3 -27.46 1.81 -4.93
N LEU A 4 -27.13 1.83 -3.67
CA LEU A 4 -25.94 2.52 -3.18
C LEU A 4 -24.70 1.75 -3.68
N TYR A 5 -24.00 2.31 -4.65
CA TYR A 5 -22.67 1.88 -4.99
C TYR A 5 -21.70 2.45 -3.92
N LEU A 6 -21.36 1.63 -2.96
CA LEU A 6 -20.15 1.83 -2.15
C LEU A 6 -18.96 1.55 -3.04
N ALA A 7 -18.24 2.57 -3.44
CA ALA A 7 -16.93 2.42 -4.03
C ALA A 7 -16.01 1.82 -2.94
N PRO A 8 -15.31 0.71 -3.19
CA PRO A 8 -14.34 0.19 -2.24
C PRO A 8 -13.14 1.13 -2.21
N MET A 9 -12.96 1.84 -1.12
CA MET A 9 -11.66 2.38 -0.74
C MET A 9 -10.79 1.22 -0.29
N PHE A 10 -9.80 0.89 -1.05
CA PHE A 10 -8.68 0.10 -0.57
C PHE A 10 -7.39 0.62 -1.17
N ALA A 11 -6.61 1.21 -0.32
CA ALA A 11 -5.18 1.25 -0.48
C ALA A 11 -4.62 0.00 0.20
N LEU A 12 -4.24 -0.99 -0.55
CA LEU A 12 -3.40 -2.10 -0.14
C LEU A 12 -2.29 -2.22 -1.18
N VAL A 13 -1.05 -2.21 -0.78
CA VAL A 13 0.11 -1.90 -1.62
C VAL A 13 1.21 -2.95 -1.48
N ALA A 14 1.79 -3.57 -2.51
CA ALA A 14 3.04 -4.31 -2.48
C ALA A 14 4.10 -3.67 -3.38
N CYS A 15 5.25 -3.41 -2.84
CA CYS A 15 6.43 -3.08 -3.61
C CYS A 15 6.93 -4.30 -4.37
N GLY A 16 6.76 -4.30 -5.70
CA GLY A 16 7.63 -5.06 -6.58
C GLY A 16 9.00 -4.39 -6.56
N GLY A 17 10.02 -5.08 -6.08
CA GLY A 17 11.39 -4.58 -6.13
C GLY A 17 11.88 -4.55 -7.57
N ASP A 18 12.14 -3.37 -8.10
CA ASP A 18 12.98 -3.23 -9.28
C ASP A 18 14.44 -3.46 -8.86
N GLN A 19 14.96 -4.66 -9.14
CA GLN A 19 16.40 -4.85 -9.25
C GLN A 19 16.83 -4.32 -10.61
N LEU A 20 17.44 -3.16 -10.64
CA LEU A 20 18.32 -2.77 -11.72
C LEU A 20 19.68 -3.41 -11.44
N ASP A 21 19.96 -4.49 -12.16
CA ASP A 21 21.26 -5.14 -12.20
C ASP A 21 22.06 -4.53 -13.36
N ASP A 22 22.87 -3.52 -13.07
CA ASP A 22 23.91 -3.05 -13.98
C ASP A 22 25.21 -3.79 -13.63
N GLY A 23 25.47 -4.84 -14.39
CA GLY A 23 26.70 -5.60 -14.32
C GLY A 23 27.92 -4.78 -14.72
N TYR A 24 28.83 -4.55 -13.78
CA TYR A 24 30.27 -4.48 -14.03
C TYR A 24 31.01 -5.18 -12.90
N GLY A 25 31.55 -6.35 -13.24
CA GLY A 25 32.47 -7.07 -12.38
C GLY A 25 33.82 -6.36 -12.26
N TYR A 26 34.34 -6.25 -11.04
CA TYR A 26 35.77 -6.28 -10.75
C TYR A 26 36.01 -6.92 -9.39
N GLY A 27 37.10 -7.70 -9.37
CA GLY A 27 37.51 -8.63 -8.38
C GLY A 27 37.72 -8.08 -6.97
N ALA A 28 37.64 -9.01 -6.02
CA ALA A 28 38.02 -8.81 -4.64
C ALA A 28 39.51 -8.52 -4.48
N PRO A 29 39.86 -7.72 -3.49
CA PRO A 29 40.85 -8.21 -2.54
C PRO A 29 40.48 -7.95 -1.07
N ASP A 30 41.16 -8.69 -0.25
CA ASP A 30 41.13 -8.91 1.17
C ASP A 30 40.90 -7.74 2.14
N ALA A 31 40.20 -8.11 3.20
CA ALA A 31 40.25 -7.68 4.60
C ALA A 31 41.00 -6.39 4.97
N GLY A 32 40.25 -5.39 5.36
CA GLY A 32 40.69 -4.25 6.14
C GLY A 32 39.52 -3.62 6.85
N TYR A 33 39.38 -3.81 8.15
CA TYR A 33 38.41 -3.09 8.97
C TYR A 33 38.72 -1.60 8.92
N SER A 34 37.86 -0.82 8.24
CA SER A 34 37.80 0.61 8.42
C SER A 34 36.33 0.99 8.70
N SER A 35 36.14 1.83 9.73
CA SER A 35 34.90 2.28 10.31
C SER A 35 34.20 3.37 9.49
N ASP A 36 33.95 3.10 8.20
CA ASP A 36 33.02 3.88 7.38
C ASP A 36 32.11 2.87 6.69
N ALA A 37 31.01 2.54 7.37
CA ALA A 37 30.00 1.62 6.86
C ALA A 37 29.36 2.20 5.61
N GLY A 38 29.85 1.75 4.46
CA GLY A 38 29.16 1.92 3.20
C GLY A 38 27.75 1.34 3.32
N PHE A 39 26.78 2.03 2.78
CA PHE A 39 25.38 1.66 2.75
C PHE A 39 25.21 0.28 2.10
N VAL A 40 25.00 -0.74 2.89
CA VAL A 40 24.49 -2.02 2.43
C VAL A 40 22.98 -1.95 2.61
N GLY A 41 22.25 -1.72 1.54
CA GLY A 41 20.79 -1.79 1.54
C GLY A 41 20.34 -3.20 1.88
N CYS A 42 19.29 -3.35 2.68
CA CYS A 42 18.66 -4.63 3.00
C CYS A 42 17.18 -4.58 2.64
N LEU A 43 16.62 -5.71 2.22
CA LEU A 43 15.19 -5.90 1.98
C LEU A 43 14.55 -6.70 3.12
N SER A 44 15.37 -7.43 3.89
CA SER A 44 14.91 -8.21 5.04
C SER A 44 15.98 -8.27 6.12
N SER A 45 15.56 -8.53 7.37
CA SER A 45 16.50 -8.64 8.49
C SER A 45 17.48 -9.80 8.35
N ASN A 46 17.21 -10.79 7.49
CA ASN A 46 18.10 -11.91 7.21
C ASN A 46 19.32 -11.53 6.36
N GLU A 47 19.28 -10.36 5.73
CA GLU A 47 20.40 -9.81 4.95
C GLU A 47 21.35 -8.99 5.82
N CYS A 48 20.96 -8.73 7.06
CA CYS A 48 21.76 -8.02 8.02
C CYS A 48 22.66 -8.99 8.82
N ALA A 49 23.79 -8.47 9.30
CA ALA A 49 24.67 -9.24 10.20
C ALA A 49 23.92 -9.65 11.48
N PRO A 50 24.29 -10.77 12.13
CA PRO A 50 23.69 -11.17 13.39
C PRO A 50 23.66 -10.03 14.43
N GLY A 51 22.48 -9.77 14.99
CA GLY A 51 22.27 -8.66 15.92
C GLY A 51 21.88 -7.32 15.26
N TYR A 52 21.61 -7.35 13.95
CA TYR A 52 21.04 -6.23 13.20
C TYR A 52 19.74 -6.66 12.54
N TYR A 53 18.80 -5.72 12.35
CA TYR A 53 17.57 -5.92 11.59
C TYR A 53 17.50 -4.89 10.45
N CYS A 54 16.76 -5.24 9.39
CA CYS A 54 16.50 -4.32 8.30
C CYS A 54 15.34 -3.40 8.69
N ASN A 55 15.59 -2.10 8.77
CA ASN A 55 14.55 -1.12 9.02
C ASN A 55 13.77 -0.80 7.73
N ASP A 56 12.68 -0.02 7.86
CA ASP A 56 11.80 0.35 6.75
C ASP A 56 12.47 1.21 5.66
N PHE A 57 13.67 1.71 5.94
CA PHE A 57 14.50 2.45 4.98
C PHE A 57 15.52 1.55 4.27
N GLY A 58 15.41 0.23 4.43
CA GLY A 58 16.34 -0.72 3.83
C GLY A 58 17.76 -0.65 4.41
N ARG A 59 17.90 -0.30 5.69
CA ARG A 59 19.18 -0.22 6.39
C ARG A 59 19.27 -1.24 7.50
N CYS A 60 20.42 -1.89 7.64
CA CYS A 60 20.68 -2.75 8.79
C CYS A 60 20.94 -1.89 10.03
N GLU A 61 20.00 -1.90 10.96
CA GLU A 61 20.11 -1.27 12.27
C GLU A 61 20.45 -2.28 13.35
N LYS A 62 21.24 -1.86 14.30
CA LYS A 62 21.62 -2.71 15.43
C LYS A 62 20.41 -2.97 16.31
N GLN A 63 20.08 -4.24 16.50
CA GLN A 63 19.06 -4.63 17.45
C GLN A 63 19.44 -4.12 18.85
N ALA A 64 18.55 -3.33 19.48
CA ALA A 64 18.82 -2.82 20.80
C ALA A 64 19.01 -4.00 21.78
N THR A 65 20.25 -4.24 22.17
CA THR A 65 20.54 -5.18 23.26
C THR A 65 20.15 -4.53 24.55
N GLY A 66 18.99 -4.88 25.08
CA GLY A 66 18.63 -4.53 26.46
C GLY A 66 19.71 -5.03 27.40
N SER A 67 20.35 -4.14 28.14
CA SER A 67 21.36 -4.45 29.12
C SER A 67 20.72 -5.21 30.29
N GLY A 68 21.03 -6.50 30.39
CA GLY A 68 21.00 -7.26 31.65
C GLY A 68 19.63 -7.72 32.12
N ASP A 69 19.30 -8.88 31.72
CA ASP A 69 18.72 -10.03 32.42
C ASP A 69 18.38 -11.02 31.30
N GLY A 70 18.71 -12.29 31.40
CA GLY A 70 18.62 -13.31 30.33
C GLY A 70 17.26 -13.45 29.62
N GLY A 71 16.62 -12.34 29.27
CA GLY A 71 15.43 -12.24 28.46
C GLY A 71 15.73 -12.48 26.99
N MET A 72 14.86 -13.18 26.29
CA MET A 72 14.92 -13.30 24.84
C MET A 72 14.98 -11.89 24.21
N PRO A 73 15.78 -11.70 23.15
CA PRO A 73 15.80 -10.43 22.43
C PRO A 73 14.39 -10.05 22.01
N THR A 74 14.06 -8.77 22.16
CA THR A 74 12.77 -8.23 21.73
C THR A 74 12.61 -8.47 20.22
N PRO A 75 11.51 -9.06 19.73
CA PRO A 75 11.29 -9.21 18.31
C PRO A 75 11.38 -7.86 17.60
N PRO A 76 11.84 -7.81 16.33
CA PRO A 76 11.80 -6.59 15.53
C PRO A 76 10.36 -6.06 15.41
N PRO A 77 10.18 -4.78 15.06
CA PRO A 77 8.85 -4.24 14.80
C PRO A 77 8.16 -5.00 13.67
N GLU A 78 6.83 -4.99 13.68
CA GLU A 78 6.03 -5.46 12.54
C GLU A 78 6.28 -4.56 11.34
N LYS A 79 6.17 -5.13 10.13
CA LYS A 79 6.31 -4.39 8.88
C LYS A 79 4.95 -4.23 8.22
N GLU A 80 4.62 -3.00 7.90
CA GLU A 80 3.49 -2.72 7.03
C GLU A 80 3.87 -2.98 5.57
N TYR A 81 2.98 -3.63 4.86
CA TYR A 81 3.12 -3.87 3.43
C TYR A 81 2.03 -3.09 2.70
N GLU A 82 2.47 -2.14 1.96
CA GLU A 82 1.61 -1.36 1.11
C GLU A 82 1.56 -1.94 -0.34
N PHE A 83 0.36 -1.97 -1.05
CA PHE A 83 0.16 -2.49 -2.41
C PHE A 83 -0.23 -1.37 -3.41
N ALA A 84 0.51 -1.08 -4.48
CA ALA A 84 0.22 0.03 -5.39
C ALA A 84 -1.18 -0.08 -6.07
N PRO A 85 -2.03 0.96 -6.00
CA PRO A 85 -3.31 0.90 -6.66
C PRO A 85 -3.12 0.70 -8.16
N PRO A 86 -3.93 -0.18 -8.80
CA PRO A 86 -3.87 -0.36 -10.24
C PRO A 86 -4.26 0.93 -10.97
N THR A 87 -3.56 1.25 -12.06
CA THR A 87 -3.87 2.40 -12.91
C THR A 87 -5.01 2.06 -13.88
N SER A 88 -6.18 1.75 -13.34
CA SER A 88 -7.37 1.35 -14.10
C SER A 88 -8.62 2.07 -13.61
N SER A 89 -9.50 2.39 -14.56
CA SER A 89 -10.86 2.84 -14.31
C SER A 89 -11.84 1.65 -14.32
N GLN A 90 -13.12 1.93 -14.46
CA GLN A 90 -14.13 0.88 -14.65
C GLN A 90 -13.90 0.07 -15.95
N ARG A 91 -13.43 0.71 -17.01
CA ARG A 91 -13.29 0.14 -18.35
C ARG A 91 -11.90 0.17 -18.92
N PHE A 92 -11.05 1.14 -18.54
CA PHE A 92 -9.78 1.40 -19.22
C PHE A 92 -8.57 1.14 -18.31
N VAL A 93 -7.51 0.60 -18.91
CA VAL A 93 -6.16 0.61 -18.33
C VAL A 93 -5.42 1.81 -18.89
N TYR A 94 -4.70 2.52 -18.01
CA TYR A 94 -3.87 3.65 -18.37
C TYR A 94 -2.40 3.32 -18.18
N VAL A 95 -1.58 3.60 -19.17
CA VAL A 95 -0.13 3.38 -19.14
C VAL A 95 0.59 4.65 -19.56
N ALA A 96 1.43 5.17 -18.67
CA ALA A 96 2.30 6.30 -18.99
C ALA A 96 3.41 5.86 -19.95
N MET A 97 3.51 6.52 -21.08
CA MET A 97 4.55 6.30 -22.09
C MET A 97 5.59 7.42 -21.95
N THR A 98 6.51 7.22 -21.01
CA THR A 98 7.44 8.25 -20.53
C THR A 98 8.32 8.80 -21.64
N ALA A 99 8.78 7.97 -22.58
CA ALA A 99 9.66 8.39 -23.68
C ALA A 99 8.93 9.15 -24.80
N GLN A 100 7.60 8.99 -24.90
CA GLN A 100 6.76 9.56 -25.96
C GLN A 100 5.99 10.81 -25.51
N ASP A 101 6.02 11.14 -24.21
CA ASP A 101 5.21 12.20 -23.61
C ASP A 101 3.69 11.96 -23.80
N GLU A 102 3.28 10.68 -23.72
CA GLU A 102 1.90 10.26 -23.97
C GLU A 102 1.35 9.38 -22.85
N LEU A 103 0.03 9.31 -22.81
CA LEU A 103 -0.73 8.35 -22.03
C LEU A 103 -1.44 7.39 -22.98
N ALA A 104 -1.16 6.10 -22.88
CA ALA A 104 -1.95 5.09 -23.55
C ALA A 104 -3.18 4.74 -22.71
N ARG A 105 -4.35 4.77 -23.32
CA ARG A 105 -5.62 4.27 -22.80
C ARG A 105 -6.01 3.01 -23.54
N ILE A 106 -6.18 1.91 -22.84
CA ILE A 106 -6.51 0.61 -23.42
C ILE A 106 -7.90 0.21 -22.93
N ASP A 107 -8.82 -0.01 -23.85
CA ASP A 107 -10.18 -0.47 -23.56
C ASP A 107 -10.17 -1.96 -23.21
N GLY A 108 -10.57 -2.31 -21.98
CA GLY A 108 -10.59 -3.70 -21.51
C GLY A 108 -11.57 -4.62 -22.27
N ALA A 109 -12.63 -4.07 -22.87
CA ALA A 109 -13.62 -4.84 -23.60
C ALA A 109 -13.20 -5.10 -25.07
N THR A 110 -12.75 -4.05 -25.76
CA THR A 110 -12.41 -4.10 -27.20
C THR A 110 -10.93 -4.32 -27.48
N LEU A 111 -10.07 -4.03 -26.50
CA LEU A 111 -8.61 -3.99 -26.60
C LEU A 111 -8.09 -2.86 -27.51
N ALA A 112 -8.93 -1.91 -27.85
CA ALA A 112 -8.53 -0.74 -28.62
C ALA A 112 -7.59 0.14 -27.79
N VAL A 113 -6.50 0.60 -28.41
CA VAL A 113 -5.51 1.49 -27.80
C VAL A 113 -5.70 2.89 -28.35
N LYS A 114 -5.67 3.88 -27.45
CA LYS A 114 -5.67 5.29 -27.78
C LYS A 114 -4.51 5.97 -27.04
N SER A 115 -3.64 6.64 -27.78
CA SER A 115 -2.57 7.46 -27.22
C SER A 115 -2.98 8.94 -27.20
N THR A 116 -2.66 9.62 -26.13
CA THR A 116 -3.02 11.03 -25.91
C THR A 116 -1.80 11.77 -25.37
N LYS A 117 -1.46 12.91 -25.98
CA LYS A 117 -0.38 13.78 -25.52
C LYS A 117 -0.68 14.31 -24.10
N VAL A 118 0.33 14.19 -23.25
CA VAL A 118 0.33 14.70 -21.87
C VAL A 118 1.61 15.52 -21.62
N GLY A 119 1.91 15.85 -20.37
CA GLY A 119 3.18 16.51 -20.04
C GLY A 119 4.41 15.64 -20.32
N LYS A 120 5.60 16.23 -20.22
CA LYS A 120 6.86 15.56 -20.51
C LYS A 120 7.20 14.49 -19.48
N SER A 121 7.68 13.36 -19.99
CA SER A 121 8.17 12.25 -19.15
C SER A 121 7.18 11.83 -18.06
N PRO A 122 5.91 11.53 -18.41
CA PRO A 122 4.90 11.18 -17.44
C PRO A 122 5.30 9.88 -16.71
N LYS A 123 5.23 9.90 -15.37
CA LYS A 123 5.58 8.72 -14.53
C LYS A 123 4.47 8.33 -13.57
N VAL A 124 3.68 9.30 -13.11
CA VAL A 124 2.63 9.07 -12.13
C VAL A 124 1.27 9.23 -12.79
N VAL A 125 0.46 8.19 -12.71
CA VAL A 125 -0.92 8.16 -13.23
C VAL A 125 -1.82 7.68 -12.12
N ALA A 126 -2.93 8.37 -11.90
CA ALA A 126 -4.01 7.92 -11.02
C ALA A 126 -5.36 8.02 -11.75
N THR A 127 -6.21 7.03 -11.56
CA THR A 127 -7.57 7.03 -12.13
C THR A 127 -8.53 7.77 -11.22
N ILE A 128 -9.47 8.51 -11.80
CA ILE A 128 -10.44 9.30 -11.05
C ILE A 128 -11.58 8.37 -10.59
N PRO A 129 -11.76 8.15 -9.26
CA PRO A 129 -12.80 7.29 -8.73
C PRO A 129 -14.19 7.58 -9.30
N GLY A 130 -14.94 6.52 -9.59
CA GLY A 130 -16.32 6.64 -10.10
C GLY A 130 -16.43 7.10 -11.56
N THR A 131 -15.31 7.33 -12.26
CA THR A 131 -15.27 7.75 -13.67
C THR A 131 -14.29 6.90 -14.49
N ASP A 132 -14.25 7.12 -15.79
CA ASP A 132 -13.24 6.55 -16.68
C ASP A 132 -12.08 7.52 -16.96
N GLY A 133 -11.95 8.59 -16.19
CA GLY A 133 -10.87 9.57 -16.33
C GLY A 133 -9.61 9.20 -15.57
N ALA A 134 -8.51 9.88 -15.90
CA ALA A 134 -7.23 9.77 -15.22
C ALA A 134 -6.55 11.14 -15.07
N VAL A 135 -5.65 11.23 -14.10
CA VAL A 135 -4.75 12.38 -13.92
C VAL A 135 -3.33 11.88 -14.11
N VAL A 136 -2.56 12.60 -14.91
CA VAL A 136 -1.16 12.29 -15.21
C VAL A 136 -0.29 13.41 -14.72
N LEU A 137 0.72 13.10 -13.91
CA LEU A 137 1.66 14.08 -13.38
C LEU A 137 2.95 14.10 -14.22
N ASP A 138 3.31 15.28 -14.69
CA ASP A 138 4.64 15.63 -15.19
C ASP A 138 5.39 16.37 -14.07
N SER A 139 6.19 15.61 -13.33
CA SER A 139 6.97 16.14 -12.21
C SER A 139 8.09 17.11 -12.65
N PHE A 140 8.58 16.97 -13.88
CA PHE A 140 9.71 17.77 -14.38
C PHE A 140 9.29 19.20 -14.70
N ASN A 141 8.21 19.38 -15.48
CA ASN A 141 7.71 20.70 -15.84
C ASN A 141 6.72 21.28 -14.80
N GLY A 142 6.25 20.49 -13.84
CA GLY A 142 5.26 20.90 -12.87
C GLY A 142 3.89 21.09 -13.54
N THR A 143 3.40 20.05 -14.20
CA THR A 143 2.04 20.03 -14.76
C THR A 143 1.31 18.74 -14.43
N ALA A 144 -0.01 18.85 -14.24
CA ALA A 144 -0.92 17.72 -14.19
C ALA A 144 -1.90 17.78 -15.36
N THR A 145 -2.02 16.68 -16.09
CA THR A 145 -2.96 16.58 -17.21
C THR A 145 -4.14 15.70 -16.77
N VAL A 146 -5.33 16.29 -16.74
CA VAL A 146 -6.58 15.55 -16.55
C VAL A 146 -7.03 15.04 -17.91
N VAL A 147 -7.21 13.73 -18.05
CA VAL A 147 -7.62 13.05 -19.28
C VAL A 147 -8.99 12.41 -19.06
N ARG A 148 -9.95 12.69 -19.94
CA ARG A 148 -11.30 12.11 -19.90
C ARG A 148 -11.68 11.53 -21.24
N PRO A 149 -12.08 10.26 -21.31
CA PRO A 149 -12.64 9.67 -22.52
C PRO A 149 -13.94 10.37 -22.94
N VAL A 150 -14.04 10.73 -24.23
CA VAL A 150 -15.24 11.28 -24.84
C VAL A 150 -15.48 10.54 -26.16
N GLY A 151 -16.28 9.47 -26.12
CA GLY A 151 -16.42 8.56 -27.25
C GLY A 151 -15.06 7.93 -27.61
N ASP A 152 -14.67 8.05 -28.88
CA ASP A 152 -13.41 7.52 -29.39
C ASP A 152 -12.21 8.48 -29.19
N THR A 153 -12.44 9.64 -28.59
CA THR A 153 -11.41 10.65 -28.33
C THR A 153 -11.18 10.87 -26.85
N ASP A 154 -10.17 11.65 -26.50
CA ASP A 154 -9.92 12.10 -25.14
C ASP A 154 -9.98 13.62 -25.06
N SER A 155 -10.67 14.13 -24.07
CA SER A 155 -10.58 15.53 -23.64
C SER A 155 -9.46 15.66 -22.64
N THR A 156 -8.58 16.64 -22.85
CA THR A 156 -7.43 16.89 -21.97
C THR A 156 -7.49 18.29 -21.38
N ARG A 157 -7.11 18.41 -20.10
CA ARG A 157 -6.91 19.68 -19.42
C ARG A 157 -5.58 19.70 -18.71
N VAL A 158 -4.66 20.57 -19.14
CA VAL A 158 -3.35 20.75 -18.51
C VAL A 158 -3.46 21.84 -17.44
N LEU A 159 -2.96 21.55 -16.25
CA LEU A 159 -2.96 22.43 -15.08
C LEU A 159 -1.52 22.58 -14.59
N GLY A 160 -1.13 23.80 -14.20
CA GLY A 160 0.17 24.05 -13.58
C GLY A 160 0.20 23.53 -12.15
N THR A 161 1.22 22.78 -11.80
CA THR A 161 1.52 22.32 -10.44
C THR A 161 2.90 22.81 -10.03
N LEU A 162 3.32 22.53 -8.82
CA LEU A 162 4.72 22.70 -8.46
C LEU A 162 5.59 21.63 -9.12
N GLN A 163 6.82 22.00 -9.42
CA GLN A 163 7.80 21.06 -9.98
C GLN A 163 8.26 20.04 -8.94
N ARG A 164 8.70 18.87 -9.41
CA ARG A 164 9.31 17.79 -8.61
C ARG A 164 8.39 17.08 -7.61
N LEU A 165 7.12 17.41 -7.57
CA LEU A 165 6.15 16.59 -6.84
C LEU A 165 6.11 15.21 -7.52
N ASN A 166 6.05 14.14 -6.72
CA ASN A 166 6.22 12.76 -7.19
C ASN A 166 5.13 11.78 -6.70
N ARG A 167 4.15 12.29 -5.95
CA ARG A 167 2.94 11.57 -5.53
C ARG A 167 1.70 12.30 -5.97
N LEU A 168 0.65 11.53 -6.21
CA LEU A 168 -0.66 11.99 -6.65
C LEU A 168 -1.72 11.10 -6.00
N ASP A 169 -2.47 11.65 -5.06
CA ASP A 169 -3.54 10.98 -4.36
C ASP A 169 -4.86 11.66 -4.71
N ILE A 170 -5.90 10.88 -4.99
CA ILE A 170 -7.23 11.38 -5.38
C ILE A 170 -8.23 11.02 -4.28
N ASP A 171 -9.06 11.98 -3.90
CA ASP A 171 -10.11 11.77 -2.91
C ASP A 171 -11.08 10.64 -3.34
N PRO A 172 -11.70 9.92 -2.40
CA PRO A 172 -12.54 8.76 -2.71
C PRO A 172 -13.75 9.07 -3.59
N THR A 173 -14.14 10.34 -3.69
CA THR A 173 -15.28 10.77 -4.54
C THR A 173 -14.84 11.24 -5.93
N GLY A 174 -13.53 11.33 -6.19
CA GLY A 174 -12.96 11.74 -7.48
C GLY A 174 -13.12 13.22 -7.81
N ARG A 175 -13.35 14.08 -6.83
CA ARG A 175 -13.55 15.53 -7.03
C ARG A 175 -12.26 16.33 -6.95
N PHE A 176 -11.29 15.85 -6.17
CA PHE A 176 -10.03 16.53 -5.91
C PHE A 176 -8.86 15.57 -5.94
N ALA A 177 -7.69 16.10 -6.25
CA ALA A 177 -6.42 15.41 -6.10
C ALA A 177 -5.46 16.27 -5.26
N VAL A 178 -4.58 15.64 -4.51
CA VAL A 178 -3.46 16.26 -3.81
C VAL A 178 -2.18 15.71 -4.40
N ILE A 179 -1.31 16.62 -4.85
CA ILE A 179 -0.01 16.29 -5.44
C ILE A 179 1.06 16.82 -4.51
N TRP A 180 2.00 15.96 -4.12
CA TRP A 180 2.99 16.28 -3.11
C TRP A 180 4.34 15.59 -3.35
N PHE A 181 5.36 15.95 -2.57
CA PHE A 181 6.69 15.38 -2.67
C PHE A 181 6.90 14.34 -1.57
N ASP A 182 7.01 13.08 -1.97
CA ASP A 182 7.38 11.96 -1.12
C ASP A 182 8.90 11.78 -1.14
N LEU A 183 9.53 12.11 0.00
CA LEU A 183 10.97 12.00 0.17
C LEU A 183 11.45 10.55 0.19
N ALA A 184 10.69 9.64 0.82
CA ALA A 184 11.06 8.22 0.91
C ALA A 184 11.06 7.58 -0.48
N LYS A 185 10.04 7.87 -1.29
CA LYS A 185 9.98 7.46 -2.70
C LYS A 185 11.15 8.02 -3.51
N ALA A 186 11.48 9.30 -3.34
CA ALA A 186 12.59 9.94 -4.04
C ALA A 186 13.94 9.28 -3.69
N ILE A 187 14.16 8.94 -2.42
CA ILE A 187 15.37 8.21 -1.97
C ILE A 187 15.43 6.82 -2.62
N LYS A 188 14.32 6.08 -2.58
CA LYS A 188 14.23 4.75 -3.18
C LYS A 188 14.50 4.74 -4.68
N GLU A 189 14.07 5.78 -5.39
CA GLU A 189 14.31 5.98 -6.83
C GLU A 189 15.71 6.55 -7.15
N GLY A 190 16.59 6.71 -6.16
CA GLY A 190 17.95 7.22 -6.34
C GLY A 190 18.02 8.71 -6.75
N ASN A 191 16.94 9.44 -6.54
CA ASN A 191 16.89 10.88 -6.88
C ASN A 191 17.72 11.70 -5.88
N THR A 192 18.51 12.65 -6.39
CA THR A 192 19.30 13.56 -5.56
C THR A 192 18.45 14.75 -5.08
N PHE A 193 18.65 15.16 -3.82
CA PHE A 193 17.92 16.26 -3.18
C PHE A 193 18.47 17.61 -3.62
N SER A 194 18.29 18.02 -4.83
CA SER A 194 18.97 19.26 -5.21
C SER A 194 18.13 20.53 -5.07
N VAL A 195 16.81 20.48 -5.15
CA VAL A 195 15.94 21.68 -5.00
C VAL A 195 14.49 21.22 -4.82
N GLY A 196 13.76 21.76 -3.90
CA GLY A 196 12.32 21.54 -3.74
C GLY A 196 11.86 22.08 -2.39
N SER A 197 10.63 22.50 -2.31
CA SER A 197 10.00 22.77 -1.04
C SER A 197 9.50 21.44 -0.46
N PHE A 198 9.90 21.17 0.77
CA PHE A 198 9.42 20.02 1.54
C PHE A 198 8.14 20.34 2.32
N GLN A 199 7.45 21.43 1.97
CA GLN A 199 6.24 21.90 2.64
C GLN A 199 5.12 22.24 1.67
N ASP A 200 5.38 22.14 0.36
CA ASP A 200 4.40 22.55 -0.63
C ASP A 200 3.65 21.35 -1.22
N VAL A 201 2.35 21.55 -1.42
CA VAL A 201 1.47 20.63 -2.12
C VAL A 201 0.67 21.38 -3.18
N THR A 202 0.18 20.68 -4.19
CA THR A 202 -0.77 21.24 -5.15
C THR A 202 -2.10 20.51 -5.00
N VAL A 203 -3.18 21.23 -4.72
CA VAL A 203 -4.55 20.70 -4.75
C VAL A 203 -5.15 20.97 -6.12
N VAL A 204 -5.71 19.93 -6.72
CA VAL A 204 -6.36 19.99 -8.03
C VAL A 204 -7.84 19.67 -7.89
N ARG A 205 -8.71 20.60 -8.26
CA ARG A 205 -10.14 20.32 -8.48
C ARG A 205 -10.28 19.58 -9.81
N LEU A 206 -11.02 18.47 -9.79
CA LEU A 206 -11.22 17.59 -10.95
C LEU A 206 -12.61 17.72 -11.60
N ALA A 207 -13.45 18.67 -11.17
CA ALA A 207 -14.78 18.87 -11.76
C ALA A 207 -14.67 19.24 -13.25
N ALA A 208 -15.29 18.46 -14.13
CA ALA A 208 -15.23 18.66 -15.58
C ALA A 208 -15.68 20.06 -15.98
N GLY A 209 -14.85 20.76 -16.77
CA GLY A 209 -15.08 22.15 -17.19
C GLY A 209 -14.79 23.21 -16.11
N ASN A 210 -14.41 22.79 -14.89
CA ASN A 210 -14.04 23.69 -13.81
C ASN A 210 -12.76 23.20 -13.08
N GLU A 211 -11.88 22.58 -13.84
CA GLU A 211 -10.59 22.10 -13.33
C GLU A 211 -9.70 23.28 -12.93
N LYS A 212 -9.12 23.19 -11.74
CA LYS A 212 -8.26 24.24 -11.19
C LYS A 212 -7.21 23.64 -10.28
N ALA A 213 -5.98 24.13 -10.38
CA ALA A 213 -4.89 23.80 -9.48
C ALA A 213 -4.55 24.99 -8.57
N VAL A 214 -4.26 24.72 -7.31
CA VAL A 214 -3.86 25.71 -6.30
C VAL A 214 -2.70 25.15 -5.49
N ASN A 215 -1.65 25.95 -5.33
CA ASN A 215 -0.49 25.57 -4.52
C ASN A 215 -0.67 26.04 -3.08
N LEU A 216 -0.38 25.16 -2.13
CA LEU A 216 -0.51 25.41 -0.70
C LEU A 216 0.78 25.03 0.01
N THR A 217 1.07 25.71 1.13
CA THR A 217 2.13 25.34 2.05
C THR A 217 1.53 24.63 3.27
N VAL A 218 2.06 23.45 3.60
CA VAL A 218 1.66 22.58 4.71
C VAL A 218 2.80 22.39 5.71
N GLY A 219 2.68 21.48 6.66
CA GLY A 219 3.78 21.11 7.58
C GLY A 219 5.00 20.55 6.83
N PHE A 220 6.13 20.49 7.53
CA PHE A 220 7.40 20.05 6.95
C PHE A 220 7.42 18.56 6.65
N ARG A 221 7.95 18.18 5.49
CA ARG A 221 8.11 16.80 5.00
C ARG A 221 6.81 16.00 5.03
N PRO A 222 5.88 16.25 4.08
CA PRO A 222 4.72 15.38 3.91
C PRO A 222 5.16 13.91 3.74
N ARG A 223 4.46 13.00 4.41
CA ARG A 223 4.73 11.56 4.41
C ARG A 223 3.59 10.77 3.81
N GLU A 224 2.37 11.26 4.02
CA GLU A 224 1.16 10.60 3.60
C GLU A 224 0.03 11.63 3.43
N VAL A 225 -0.93 11.30 2.57
CA VAL A 225 -2.17 12.07 2.40
C VAL A 225 -3.35 11.12 2.58
N GLN A 226 -4.17 11.40 3.57
CA GLN A 226 -5.42 10.70 3.82
C GLN A 226 -6.60 11.64 3.53
N PHE A 227 -7.80 11.08 3.29
CA PHE A 227 -9.00 11.86 3.01
C PHE A 227 -10.15 11.43 3.92
N ASP A 228 -11.07 12.35 4.20
CA ASP A 228 -12.34 11.94 4.77
C ASP A 228 -13.18 11.17 3.73
N ALA A 229 -14.08 10.32 4.20
CA ALA A 229 -14.91 9.50 3.32
C ALA A 229 -15.81 10.32 2.37
N ALA A 230 -16.10 11.56 2.73
CA ALA A 230 -16.90 12.49 1.91
C ALA A 230 -16.07 13.21 0.84
N GLY A 231 -14.72 13.11 0.88
CA GLY A 231 -13.81 13.78 -0.03
C GLY A 231 -13.87 15.31 0.08
N ASN A 232 -14.18 15.84 1.27
CA ASN A 232 -14.22 17.28 1.52
C ASN A 232 -12.90 17.80 2.07
N ARG A 233 -12.17 16.95 2.80
CA ARG A 233 -10.91 17.29 3.46
C ARG A 233 -9.79 16.33 3.07
N ALA A 234 -8.59 16.88 2.95
CA ALA A 234 -7.36 16.12 2.89
C ALA A 234 -6.54 16.37 4.18
N TYR A 235 -5.96 15.32 4.71
CA TYR A 235 -5.12 15.31 5.89
C TYR A 235 -3.70 14.99 5.42
N VAL A 236 -2.86 16.01 5.37
CA VAL A 236 -1.46 15.85 5.00
C VAL A 236 -0.68 15.56 6.28
N ILE A 237 -0.29 14.32 6.47
CA ILE A 237 0.54 13.86 7.58
C ILE A 237 1.97 14.31 7.31
N THR A 238 2.51 15.11 8.20
CA THR A 238 3.83 15.74 8.07
C THR A 238 4.68 15.47 9.30
N GLN A 239 5.95 15.80 9.23
CA GLN A 239 6.84 15.73 10.40
C GLN A 239 6.36 16.60 11.57
N ASP A 240 5.72 17.74 11.29
CA ASP A 240 5.27 18.69 12.29
C ASP A 240 3.86 18.40 12.84
N GLY A 241 3.16 17.43 12.27
CA GLY A 241 1.79 17.08 12.61
C GLY A 241 0.90 16.92 11.39
N VAL A 242 -0.40 17.16 11.53
CA VAL A 242 -1.40 16.99 10.46
C VAL A 242 -1.89 18.34 9.96
N SER A 243 -1.63 18.66 8.69
CA SER A 243 -2.23 19.82 8.01
C SER A 243 -3.57 19.43 7.40
N VAL A 244 -4.64 20.09 7.82
CA VAL A 244 -6.02 19.79 7.37
C VAL A 244 -6.44 20.77 6.28
N ILE A 245 -6.65 20.28 5.08
CA ILE A 245 -7.04 21.08 3.91
C ILE A 245 -8.54 20.89 3.65
N ASP A 246 -9.34 21.95 3.76
CA ASP A 246 -10.67 21.98 3.17
C ASP A 246 -10.51 22.16 1.66
N LEU A 247 -10.77 21.08 0.90
CA LEU A 247 -10.47 21.00 -0.54
C LEU A 247 -11.33 21.96 -1.37
N GLY A 248 -12.59 22.12 -1.00
CA GLY A 248 -13.49 23.06 -1.64
C GLY A 248 -13.06 24.50 -1.40
N TYR A 249 -12.87 24.86 -0.14
CA TYR A 249 -12.43 26.20 0.24
C TYR A 249 -11.08 26.56 -0.36
N ALA A 250 -10.09 25.68 -0.26
CA ALA A 250 -8.73 25.91 -0.77
C ALA A 250 -8.70 26.17 -2.28
N THR A 251 -9.57 25.49 -3.06
CA THR A 251 -9.64 25.71 -4.52
C THR A 251 -10.44 26.94 -4.91
N ASP A 252 -11.32 27.44 -4.06
CA ASP A 252 -12.14 28.65 -4.33
C ASP A 252 -11.50 29.94 -3.83
N HIS A 253 -10.62 29.86 -2.85
CA HIS A 253 -9.99 30.99 -2.17
C HIS A 253 -8.46 30.96 -2.33
N THR A 254 -7.82 32.03 -1.91
CA THR A 254 -6.35 32.20 -1.98
C THR A 254 -5.65 31.87 -0.66
N ALA A 255 -6.19 30.98 0.15
CA ALA A 255 -5.49 30.50 1.34
C ALA A 255 -4.24 29.72 0.91
N THR A 256 -3.04 30.18 1.33
CA THR A 256 -1.77 29.62 0.84
C THR A 256 -1.03 28.82 1.91
N ILE A 257 -1.35 29.01 3.19
CA ILE A 257 -0.67 28.36 4.31
C ILE A 257 -1.68 27.59 5.16
N ILE A 258 -1.41 26.31 5.36
CA ILE A 258 -2.20 25.40 6.19
C ILE A 258 -1.30 24.89 7.32
N PRO A 259 -1.28 25.54 8.48
CA PRO A 259 -0.43 25.14 9.58
C PRO A 259 -0.79 23.71 10.06
N PRO A 260 0.21 22.89 10.44
CA PRO A 260 -0.06 21.56 10.99
C PRO A 260 -0.61 21.66 12.42
N ILE A 261 -1.52 20.74 12.74
CA ILE A 261 -1.97 20.48 14.10
C ILE A 261 -1.00 19.47 14.70
N ALA A 262 -0.30 19.84 15.78
CA ALA A 262 0.65 18.96 16.43
C ALA A 262 -0.05 17.71 17.01
N VAL A 263 0.40 16.54 16.64
CA VAL A 263 -0.15 15.25 17.09
C VAL A 263 0.75 14.52 18.09
N ALA A 264 2.03 14.91 18.16
CA ALA A 264 3.03 14.39 19.09
C ALA A 264 3.93 15.49 19.61
N ASP A 265 4.83 15.15 20.53
CA ASP A 265 5.89 16.06 20.95
C ASP A 265 6.88 16.27 19.79
N PRO A 266 7.29 17.50 19.47
CA PRO A 266 8.17 17.77 18.33
C PRO A 266 9.59 17.18 18.47
N SER A 267 9.97 16.70 19.65
CA SER A 267 11.23 15.98 19.85
C SER A 267 11.20 14.52 19.42
N ILE A 268 10.01 13.96 19.16
CA ILE A 268 9.84 12.58 18.74
C ILE A 268 10.14 12.50 17.24
N SER A 269 10.94 11.50 16.85
CA SER A 269 11.16 11.24 15.42
C SER A 269 9.83 10.92 14.73
N PRO A 270 9.51 11.53 13.60
CA PRO A 270 8.32 11.17 12.84
C PRO A 270 8.34 9.73 12.36
N ASP A 271 9.52 9.11 12.24
CA ASP A 271 9.66 7.70 11.86
C ASP A 271 9.23 6.74 12.99
N ASP A 272 9.11 7.26 14.22
CA ASP A 272 8.57 6.55 15.38
C ASP A 272 7.05 6.73 15.55
N LEU A 273 6.40 7.44 14.64
CA LEU A 273 4.97 7.74 14.70
C LEU A 273 4.21 7.07 13.55
N GLU A 274 3.09 6.47 13.89
CA GLU A 274 2.01 6.08 12.99
C GLU A 274 0.81 6.96 13.28
N VAL A 275 0.21 7.52 12.24
CA VAL A 275 -0.90 8.49 12.35
C VAL A 275 -2.01 8.09 11.40
N ASP A 276 -3.17 7.71 11.94
CA ASP A 276 -4.36 7.38 11.18
C ASP A 276 -5.48 8.37 11.46
N VAL A 277 -6.06 8.93 10.40
CA VAL A 277 -7.20 9.83 10.52
C VAL A 277 -8.50 9.05 10.33
N VAL A 278 -9.43 9.21 11.28
CA VAL A 278 -10.74 8.56 11.17
C VAL A 278 -11.48 9.02 9.91
N SER A 279 -12.27 8.14 9.32
CA SER A 279 -13.00 8.40 8.07
C SER A 279 -13.98 9.57 8.15
N THR A 280 -14.43 9.98 9.35
CA THR A 280 -15.21 11.19 9.56
C THR A 280 -14.39 12.47 9.50
N GLY A 281 -13.05 12.36 9.62
CA GLY A 281 -12.12 13.45 9.49
C GLY A 281 -12.04 14.41 10.68
N GLU A 282 -12.53 14.02 11.84
CA GLU A 282 -12.48 14.86 13.03
C GLU A 282 -11.36 14.48 14.00
N TRP A 283 -10.91 13.24 13.94
CA TRP A 283 -9.96 12.67 14.90
C TRP A 283 -8.81 11.96 14.17
N ALA A 284 -7.63 12.02 14.77
CA ALA A 284 -6.47 11.23 14.39
C ALA A 284 -6.05 10.35 15.57
N ALA A 285 -5.81 9.07 15.31
CA ALA A 285 -5.15 8.14 16.20
C ALA A 285 -3.64 8.20 15.97
N VAL A 286 -2.86 8.20 17.04
CA VAL A 286 -1.40 8.33 16.98
C VAL A 286 -0.77 7.28 17.86
N ARG A 287 -0.04 6.36 17.27
CA ARG A 287 0.84 5.42 17.94
C ARG A 287 2.28 5.92 17.88
N GLN A 288 2.98 5.82 18.98
CA GLN A 288 4.41 6.03 19.04
C GLN A 288 5.12 4.71 19.33
N THR A 289 6.14 4.41 18.55
CA THR A 289 7.00 3.24 18.74
C THR A 289 7.55 3.19 20.17
N ASN A 290 7.49 2.04 20.82
CA ASN A 290 7.92 1.81 22.18
C ASN A 290 7.20 2.63 23.27
N SER A 291 6.10 3.32 22.95
CA SER A 291 5.27 4.02 23.94
C SER A 291 4.01 3.21 24.26
N ALA A 292 3.70 3.08 25.54
CA ALA A 292 2.44 2.51 26.00
C ALA A 292 1.30 3.57 26.03
N THR A 293 1.51 4.73 25.43
CA THR A 293 0.51 5.78 25.34
C THR A 293 0.04 5.93 23.91
N LEU A 294 -1.22 5.63 23.68
CA LEU A 294 -1.92 5.96 22.45
C LEU A 294 -2.52 7.36 22.58
N ARG A 295 -2.40 8.18 21.55
CA ARG A 295 -3.01 9.52 21.52
C ARG A 295 -4.15 9.56 20.52
N VAL A 296 -5.23 10.24 20.89
CA VAL A 296 -6.35 10.57 20.00
C VAL A 296 -6.48 12.09 19.97
N VAL A 297 -6.26 12.67 18.79
CA VAL A 297 -6.16 14.13 18.62
C VAL A 297 -7.33 14.62 17.79
N ASN A 298 -8.04 15.64 18.29
CA ASN A 298 -9.05 16.32 17.48
C ASN A 298 -8.36 17.17 16.41
N VAL A 299 -8.47 16.74 15.14
CA VAL A 299 -7.94 17.48 13.99
C VAL A 299 -9.02 18.31 13.28
N GLY A 300 -10.26 18.27 13.77
CA GLY A 300 -11.36 19.12 13.29
C GLY A 300 -11.31 20.55 13.83
N SER A 301 -10.45 20.83 14.82
CA SER A 301 -10.28 22.14 15.44
C SER A 301 -8.80 22.51 15.56
N SER A 302 -8.48 23.81 15.52
CA SER A 302 -7.11 24.31 15.70
C SER A 302 -7.09 25.36 16.84
N PRO A 303 -6.24 25.20 17.89
CA PRO A 303 -5.35 24.04 18.11
C PRO A 303 -6.14 22.78 18.44
N GLY A 304 -5.60 21.61 18.05
CA GLY A 304 -6.21 20.33 18.34
C GLY A 304 -6.18 19.97 19.82
N THR A 305 -7.26 19.37 20.33
CA THR A 305 -7.26 18.80 21.68
C THR A 305 -6.79 17.35 21.61
N ALA A 306 -5.78 17.01 22.39
CA ALA A 306 -5.23 15.66 22.46
C ALA A 306 -5.66 14.94 23.74
N TYR A 307 -6.08 13.70 23.60
CA TYR A 307 -6.38 12.79 24.69
C TYR A 307 -5.37 11.65 24.68
N SER A 308 -5.07 11.10 25.85
CA SER A 308 -4.11 9.99 26.00
C SER A 308 -4.81 8.78 26.60
N VAL A 309 -4.63 7.64 25.96
CA VAL A 309 -5.08 6.34 26.44
C VAL A 309 -3.83 5.54 26.83
N THR A 310 -3.76 5.11 28.08
CA THR A 310 -2.66 4.27 28.57
C THR A 310 -2.98 2.81 28.27
N LEU A 311 -2.08 2.16 27.54
CA LEU A 311 -2.12 0.75 27.18
C LEU A 311 -1.33 -0.09 28.21
N ALA A 312 -1.55 -1.41 28.22
CA ALA A 312 -0.81 -2.35 29.07
C ALA A 312 0.67 -2.52 28.64
N SER A 313 0.96 -2.32 27.37
CA SER A 313 2.31 -2.25 26.79
C SER A 313 2.26 -1.41 25.51
N PRO A 314 3.40 -1.05 24.92
CA PRO A 314 3.42 -0.40 23.61
C PRO A 314 2.61 -1.20 22.58
N ALA A 315 1.80 -0.50 21.79
CA ALA A 315 1.12 -1.10 20.65
C ALA A 315 2.14 -1.41 19.56
N THR A 316 2.02 -2.58 18.96
CA THR A 316 2.81 -2.98 17.77
C THR A 316 2.11 -2.61 16.47
N ASP A 317 0.78 -2.38 16.54
CA ASP A 317 -0.05 -2.06 15.41
C ASP A 317 -1.34 -1.37 15.87
N ILE A 318 -1.89 -0.48 15.05
CA ILE A 318 -3.20 0.14 15.26
C ILE A 318 -4.01 0.09 13.96
N ASP A 319 -5.30 -0.18 14.09
CA ASP A 319 -6.24 -0.20 12.98
C ASP A 319 -7.52 0.56 13.34
N LEU A 320 -8.00 1.39 12.43
CA LEU A 320 -9.29 2.05 12.54
C LEU A 320 -10.39 1.20 11.90
N ALA A 321 -11.49 1.00 12.61
CA ALA A 321 -12.69 0.43 12.00
C ALA A 321 -13.10 1.26 10.77
N PRO A 322 -13.64 0.64 9.70
CA PRO A 322 -14.00 1.33 8.47
C PRO A 322 -14.97 2.51 8.65
N ASN A 323 -15.78 2.46 9.71
CA ASN A 323 -16.69 3.56 10.07
C ASN A 323 -16.04 4.65 10.95
N GLY A 324 -14.76 4.50 11.30
CA GLY A 324 -14.02 5.44 12.13
C GLY A 324 -14.45 5.52 13.59
N ALA A 325 -15.38 4.66 14.04
CA ALA A 325 -15.91 4.74 15.40
C ALA A 325 -15.04 4.02 16.44
N ARG A 326 -14.17 3.13 16.01
CA ARG A 326 -13.31 2.31 16.88
C ARG A 326 -11.89 2.25 16.38
N LEU A 327 -10.98 2.23 17.33
CA LEU A 327 -9.57 1.94 17.11
C LEU A 327 -9.21 0.64 17.84
N TYR A 328 -8.47 -0.19 17.14
CA TYR A 328 -7.92 -1.43 17.67
C TYR A 328 -6.42 -1.29 17.83
N ALA A 329 -5.89 -1.58 19.02
CA ALA A 329 -4.45 -1.49 19.30
C ALA A 329 -3.91 -2.84 19.75
N VAL A 330 -3.07 -3.45 18.93
CA VAL A 330 -2.42 -4.73 19.20
C VAL A 330 -1.22 -4.51 20.12
N GLN A 331 -1.16 -5.22 21.23
CA GLN A 331 -0.13 -5.14 22.25
C GLN A 331 0.56 -6.49 22.42
N ARG A 332 1.51 -6.81 21.56
CA ARG A 332 2.20 -8.11 21.57
C ARG A 332 2.81 -8.43 22.94
N ALA A 333 3.54 -7.51 23.55
CA ALA A 333 4.23 -7.74 24.81
C ALA A 333 3.27 -8.05 25.97
N ALA A 334 2.12 -7.39 26.00
CA ALA A 334 1.06 -7.64 27.00
C ALA A 334 0.12 -8.78 26.57
N LYS A 335 0.21 -9.25 25.31
CA LYS A 335 -0.71 -10.25 24.72
C LYS A 335 -2.17 -9.79 24.77
N LYS A 336 -2.40 -8.56 24.41
CA LYS A 336 -3.70 -7.89 24.50
C LYS A 336 -4.07 -7.16 23.22
N LEU A 337 -5.37 -7.04 23.00
CA LEU A 337 -5.96 -6.12 22.04
C LEU A 337 -6.78 -5.09 22.84
N SER A 338 -6.49 -3.81 22.70
CA SER A 338 -7.34 -2.75 23.22
C SER A 338 -8.30 -2.27 22.16
N VAL A 339 -9.57 -2.12 22.53
CA VAL A 339 -10.63 -1.51 21.72
C VAL A 339 -10.98 -0.18 22.34
N VAL A 340 -10.87 0.87 21.54
CA VAL A 340 -11.06 2.27 21.97
C VAL A 340 -12.16 2.89 21.12
N ASP A 341 -13.28 3.21 21.70
CA ASP A 341 -14.35 3.96 21.02
C ASP A 341 -13.92 5.43 20.85
N ILE A 342 -13.99 5.95 19.62
CA ILE A 342 -13.57 7.32 19.30
C ILE A 342 -14.81 8.22 19.11
N PRO A 343 -14.87 9.36 19.82
CA PRO A 343 -13.91 9.88 20.81
C PRO A 343 -14.20 9.44 22.25
N GLY A 344 -15.24 8.66 22.50
CA GLY A 344 -15.79 8.39 23.83
C GLY A 344 -14.75 7.91 24.84
N ASP A 345 -14.07 6.81 24.53
CA ASP A 345 -13.07 6.22 25.43
C ASP A 345 -11.77 7.01 25.47
N ALA A 346 -11.44 7.75 24.40
CA ALA A 346 -10.30 8.64 24.43
C ALA A 346 -10.51 9.78 25.45
N GLN A 347 -11.74 10.29 25.56
CA GLN A 347 -12.12 11.31 26.55
C GLN A 347 -12.33 10.73 27.95
N ASN A 348 -12.72 9.45 28.02
CA ASN A 348 -12.92 8.72 29.28
C ASN A 348 -12.26 7.34 29.21
N PRO A 349 -10.95 7.22 29.48
CA PRO A 349 -10.19 5.97 29.30
C PRO A 349 -10.67 4.78 30.11
N SER A 350 -11.56 4.98 31.08
CA SER A 350 -12.17 3.85 31.82
C SER A 350 -13.13 3.00 30.98
N GLY A 351 -13.53 3.48 29.80
CA GLY A 351 -14.34 2.74 28.83
C GLY A 351 -13.56 1.78 27.94
N VAL A 352 -12.25 1.93 27.87
CA VAL A 352 -11.40 1.10 27.00
C VAL A 352 -11.53 -0.38 27.34
N GLU A 353 -12.00 -1.14 26.38
CA GLU A 353 -12.05 -2.60 26.51
C GLU A 353 -10.69 -3.21 26.21
N THR A 354 -10.29 -4.18 27.01
CA THR A 354 -9.03 -4.91 26.84
C THR A 354 -9.29 -6.41 26.75
N ILE A 355 -8.84 -7.02 25.66
CA ILE A 355 -9.09 -8.42 25.31
C ILE A 355 -7.77 -9.18 25.42
N ASP A 356 -7.77 -10.31 26.13
CA ASP A 356 -6.64 -11.22 26.18
C ASP A 356 -6.54 -12.00 24.86
N LEU A 357 -5.35 -11.99 24.23
CA LEU A 357 -5.12 -12.70 22.99
C LEU A 357 -4.77 -14.17 23.26
N THR A 358 -5.49 -15.07 22.60
CA THR A 358 -5.24 -16.52 22.69
C THR A 358 -3.92 -16.93 22.04
N ASN A 359 -3.49 -16.20 21.00
CA ASN A 359 -2.17 -16.34 20.39
C ASN A 359 -1.23 -15.24 20.89
N ALA A 360 -0.23 -15.65 21.66
CA ALA A 360 0.70 -14.73 22.34
C ALA A 360 1.71 -14.03 21.42
N THR A 361 1.82 -14.44 20.15
CA THR A 361 2.82 -13.91 19.19
C THR A 361 2.26 -12.87 18.24
N VAL A 362 0.95 -12.64 18.27
CA VAL A 362 0.27 -11.66 17.41
C VAL A 362 0.90 -10.27 17.59
N GLY A 363 1.21 -9.63 16.46
CA GLY A 363 1.79 -8.30 16.43
C GLY A 363 1.05 -7.34 15.50
N SER A 364 0.29 -7.87 14.53
CA SER A 364 -0.49 -7.09 13.57
C SER A 364 -1.93 -7.58 13.45
N LEU A 365 -2.81 -6.69 13.01
CA LEU A 365 -4.22 -6.92 12.73
C LEU A 365 -4.51 -6.44 11.30
N THR A 366 -5.34 -7.14 10.58
CA THR A 366 -5.94 -6.70 9.31
C THR A 366 -7.44 -6.85 9.38
N LEU A 367 -8.17 -5.77 9.18
CA LEU A 367 -9.62 -5.76 9.28
C LEU A 367 -10.29 -6.23 7.97
N SER A 368 -11.45 -6.89 8.09
CA SER A 368 -12.35 -7.08 6.97
C SER A 368 -12.99 -5.75 6.57
N LEU A 369 -13.44 -5.65 5.31
CA LEU A 369 -14.08 -4.45 4.76
C LEU A 369 -15.26 -3.91 5.55
N ASP A 370 -16.03 -4.82 6.13
CA ASP A 370 -17.19 -4.48 6.95
C ASP A 370 -16.84 -4.23 8.43
N GLY A 371 -15.55 -4.34 8.79
CA GLY A 371 -15.05 -4.15 10.15
C GLY A 371 -15.52 -5.16 11.18
N LYS A 372 -16.19 -6.26 10.74
CA LYS A 372 -16.74 -7.24 11.69
C LYS A 372 -15.76 -8.32 12.09
N ARG A 373 -14.70 -8.49 11.33
CA ARG A 373 -13.66 -9.48 11.55
C ARG A 373 -12.30 -8.85 11.47
N GLY A 374 -11.36 -9.39 12.24
CA GLY A 374 -9.96 -9.07 12.11
C GLY A 374 -9.14 -10.34 11.99
N LEU A 375 -8.15 -10.37 11.13
CA LEU A 375 -7.18 -11.44 11.05
C LEU A 375 -5.86 -10.97 11.66
N MET A 376 -5.47 -11.60 12.76
CA MET A 376 -4.29 -11.26 13.55
C MET A 376 -3.15 -12.22 13.22
N PHE A 377 -1.95 -11.69 13.05
CA PHE A 377 -0.74 -12.44 12.68
C PHE A 377 0.51 -11.74 13.22
N THR A 378 1.68 -12.26 12.90
CA THR A 378 2.96 -11.56 13.04
C THR A 378 3.82 -11.79 11.82
N ASN A 379 4.56 -10.78 11.39
CA ASN A 379 5.63 -10.87 10.39
C ASN A 379 7.01 -10.54 10.98
N ALA A 380 7.07 -10.25 12.27
CA ALA A 380 8.31 -10.00 12.99
C ALA A 380 9.04 -11.29 13.42
N THR A 381 8.32 -12.41 13.47
CA THR A 381 8.85 -13.73 13.85
C THR A 381 8.29 -14.81 12.92
N SER A 382 8.94 -15.96 12.88
CA SER A 382 8.51 -17.11 12.07
C SER A 382 7.36 -17.89 12.71
N ASP A 383 6.31 -17.23 13.18
CA ASP A 383 5.12 -17.90 13.69
C ASP A 383 4.24 -18.43 12.55
N GLU A 384 3.82 -19.67 12.65
CA GLU A 384 2.98 -20.37 11.68
C GLU A 384 1.52 -20.46 12.16
N ARG A 385 1.02 -19.39 12.75
CA ARG A 385 -0.36 -19.30 13.24
C ARG A 385 -0.97 -17.98 12.82
N VAL A 386 -2.27 -18.02 12.58
CA VAL A 386 -3.11 -16.83 12.41
C VAL A 386 -4.32 -16.94 13.33
N THR A 387 -4.84 -15.81 13.76
CA THR A 387 -5.99 -15.78 14.68
C THR A 387 -7.08 -14.89 14.10
N LEU A 388 -8.24 -15.47 13.82
CA LEU A 388 -9.45 -14.72 13.51
C LEU A 388 -10.08 -14.21 14.80
N ILE A 389 -10.42 -12.93 14.85
CA ILE A 389 -11.24 -12.32 15.90
C ILE A 389 -12.54 -11.80 15.29
N LYS A 390 -13.68 -12.06 15.98
CA LYS A 390 -14.99 -11.53 15.58
C LYS A 390 -15.27 -10.26 16.36
N LEU A 391 -15.20 -9.12 15.69
CA LEU A 391 -15.26 -7.80 16.30
C LEU A 391 -16.69 -7.28 16.51
N ASP A 392 -17.67 -7.92 15.87
CA ASP A 392 -19.10 -7.60 15.97
C ASP A 392 -19.83 -8.46 17.01
N GLN A 393 -19.12 -9.38 17.70
CA GLN A 393 -19.72 -10.29 18.66
C GLN A 393 -19.27 -9.97 20.10
N PRO A 394 -20.16 -10.06 21.08
CA PRO A 394 -19.81 -9.87 22.49
C PRO A 394 -18.68 -10.82 22.92
N GLY A 395 -17.71 -10.27 23.67
CA GLY A 395 -16.55 -11.02 24.15
C GLY A 395 -15.51 -11.34 23.08
N TYR A 396 -15.68 -10.85 21.86
CA TYR A 396 -14.70 -10.92 20.76
C TYR A 396 -14.13 -12.34 20.55
N PRO A 397 -14.98 -13.32 20.18
CA PRO A 397 -14.53 -14.69 20.02
C PRO A 397 -13.34 -14.84 19.08
N GLN A 398 -12.34 -15.61 19.49
CA GLN A 398 -11.11 -15.85 18.77
C GLN A 398 -10.99 -17.29 18.31
N SER A 399 -10.45 -17.51 17.11
CA SER A 399 -10.12 -18.83 16.57
C SER A 399 -8.68 -18.78 16.03
N THR A 400 -7.79 -19.53 16.65
CA THR A 400 -6.39 -19.63 16.21
C THR A 400 -6.17 -20.89 15.40
N TRP A 401 -5.59 -20.74 14.21
CA TRP A 401 -5.33 -21.84 13.29
C TRP A 401 -3.84 -21.95 12.95
N PRO A 402 -3.32 -23.19 12.93
CA PRO A 402 -2.00 -23.42 12.37
C PRO A 402 -2.04 -23.26 10.85
N ILE A 403 -1.01 -22.67 10.31
CA ILE A 403 -0.72 -22.59 8.88
C ILE A 403 0.60 -23.30 8.58
N LYS A 404 0.95 -23.50 7.31
CA LYS A 404 2.12 -24.32 6.93
C LYS A 404 3.38 -23.51 6.69
N LYS A 405 3.31 -22.19 6.85
CA LYS A 405 4.41 -21.28 6.58
C LYS A 405 4.11 -19.93 7.21
N SER A 406 5.12 -19.28 7.78
CA SER A 406 4.99 -17.95 8.38
C SER A 406 4.48 -16.90 7.38
N VAL A 407 3.83 -15.86 7.90
CA VAL A 407 3.14 -14.83 7.11
C VAL A 407 4.03 -13.60 6.99
N ARG A 408 4.05 -13.00 5.79
CA ARG A 408 4.65 -11.69 5.53
C ARG A 408 3.59 -10.59 5.46
N ALA A 409 2.50 -10.86 4.75
CA ALA A 409 1.40 -9.91 4.59
C ALA A 409 0.06 -10.65 4.46
N VAL A 410 -1.03 -9.95 4.77
CA VAL A 410 -2.40 -10.49 4.76
C VAL A 410 -3.30 -9.57 3.96
N ALA A 411 -4.19 -10.14 3.16
CA ALA A 411 -5.30 -9.42 2.55
C ALA A 411 -6.59 -10.23 2.71
N VAL A 412 -7.59 -9.63 3.32
CA VAL A 412 -8.93 -10.23 3.46
C VAL A 412 -9.72 -10.00 2.18
N SER A 413 -10.45 -11.02 1.72
CA SER A 413 -11.27 -10.90 0.52
C SER A 413 -12.38 -9.85 0.67
N PRO A 414 -12.89 -9.28 -0.43
CA PRO A 414 -14.02 -8.35 -0.39
C PRO A 414 -15.27 -8.91 0.29
N SER A 415 -15.51 -10.22 0.20
CA SER A 415 -16.62 -10.90 0.88
C SER A 415 -16.38 -11.13 2.38
N GLY A 416 -15.13 -11.02 2.85
CA GLY A 416 -14.74 -11.35 4.23
C GLY A 416 -14.72 -12.85 4.55
N ASP A 417 -14.84 -13.73 3.56
CA ASP A 417 -14.92 -15.18 3.77
C ASP A 417 -13.58 -15.90 3.65
N THR A 418 -12.64 -15.30 2.93
CA THR A 418 -11.29 -15.83 2.73
C THR A 418 -10.23 -14.76 2.95
N ALA A 419 -8.99 -15.19 3.16
CA ALA A 419 -7.83 -14.30 3.16
C ALA A 419 -6.69 -14.90 2.33
N LEU A 420 -5.96 -14.03 1.62
CA LEU A 420 -4.70 -14.37 0.99
C LEU A 420 -3.57 -14.00 1.96
N LEU A 421 -2.76 -14.97 2.33
CA LEU A 421 -1.57 -14.79 3.16
C LEU A 421 -0.36 -14.88 2.24
N ILE A 422 0.38 -13.81 2.07
CA ILE A 422 1.68 -13.87 1.41
C ILE A 422 2.68 -14.41 2.42
N ASN A 423 3.32 -15.53 2.10
CA ASN A 423 4.19 -16.20 3.04
C ASN A 423 5.60 -15.61 3.02
N ALA A 424 6.23 -15.59 4.19
CA ALA A 424 7.63 -15.25 4.34
C ALA A 424 8.52 -16.37 3.78
N LYS A 425 9.69 -16.04 3.25
CA LYS A 425 10.69 -17.01 2.77
C LYS A 425 11.89 -16.95 3.71
N MET A 426 12.32 -18.10 4.20
CA MET A 426 13.60 -18.21 4.91
C MET A 426 14.79 -18.13 3.94
N ALA A 427 15.91 -17.67 4.44
CA ALA A 427 17.14 -17.60 3.66
C ALA A 427 17.58 -19.00 3.16
N GLY A 428 18.09 -19.06 1.94
CA GLY A 428 18.60 -20.28 1.32
C GLY A 428 17.86 -20.67 0.04
N ASP A 429 18.44 -21.67 -0.64
CA ASP A 429 17.90 -22.23 -1.87
C ASP A 429 17.06 -23.47 -1.52
N PRO A 430 15.77 -23.53 -1.91
CA PRO A 430 14.93 -24.72 -1.72
C PRO A 430 15.53 -25.98 -2.34
N ALA A 431 16.31 -25.86 -3.42
CA ALA A 431 16.99 -27.02 -4.04
C ALA A 431 18.04 -27.67 -3.10
N THR A 432 18.48 -26.97 -2.07
CA THR A 432 19.44 -27.47 -1.07
C THR A 432 18.78 -27.91 0.23
N ALA A 433 17.45 -28.01 0.25
CA ALA A 433 16.71 -28.41 1.44
C ALA A 433 17.02 -29.84 1.85
N SER A 434 17.19 -30.05 3.16
CA SER A 434 17.48 -31.36 3.74
C SER A 434 16.23 -32.13 4.17
N THR A 435 15.12 -31.42 4.40
CA THR A 435 13.81 -31.95 4.79
C THR A 435 12.71 -31.30 3.98
N PHE A 436 11.50 -31.87 4.05
CA PHE A 436 10.33 -31.26 3.41
C PHE A 436 9.99 -29.90 4.02
N ASP A 437 10.07 -29.77 5.35
CA ASP A 437 9.79 -28.51 6.04
C ASP A 437 10.84 -27.44 5.67
N ASP A 438 12.12 -27.80 5.63
CA ASP A 438 13.19 -26.92 5.15
C ASP A 438 12.96 -26.46 3.69
N PHE A 439 12.46 -27.36 2.83
CA PHE A 439 12.06 -26.99 1.47
C PHE A 439 10.92 -25.98 1.45
N VAL A 440 9.87 -26.21 2.25
CA VAL A 440 8.73 -25.30 2.37
C VAL A 440 9.19 -23.94 2.87
N ASP A 441 10.00 -23.88 3.93
CA ASP A 441 10.48 -22.64 4.53
C ASP A 441 11.34 -21.81 3.57
N LYS A 442 12.20 -22.45 2.81
CA LYS A 442 13.08 -21.80 1.82
C LYS A 442 12.36 -21.47 0.50
N SER A 443 11.15 -21.94 0.28
CA SER A 443 10.38 -21.66 -0.93
C SER A 443 9.58 -20.37 -0.82
N TYR A 444 9.27 -19.74 -1.94
CA TYR A 444 8.24 -18.72 -2.02
C TYR A 444 6.85 -19.35 -2.03
N GLY A 445 5.84 -18.60 -1.66
CA GLY A 445 4.48 -19.06 -1.72
C GLY A 445 3.47 -18.12 -1.09
N TYR A 446 2.22 -18.51 -1.20
CA TYR A 446 1.08 -17.87 -0.55
C TYR A 446 0.09 -18.92 -0.05
N THR A 447 -0.73 -18.55 0.91
CA THR A 447 -1.77 -19.42 1.47
C THR A 447 -3.14 -18.77 1.26
N LEU A 448 -4.08 -19.49 0.65
CA LEU A 448 -5.49 -19.14 0.71
C LEU A 448 -6.08 -19.74 1.97
N LEU A 449 -6.59 -18.89 2.85
CA LEU A 449 -7.22 -19.26 4.13
C LEU A 449 -8.73 -19.08 4.04
N ASP A 450 -9.49 -20.13 4.33
CA ASP A 450 -10.94 -20.06 4.55
C ASP A 450 -11.21 -19.60 5.99
N LEU A 451 -11.88 -18.46 6.15
CA LEU A 451 -12.11 -17.83 7.46
C LEU A 451 -13.28 -18.44 8.24
N ALA A 452 -14.01 -19.39 7.66
CA ALA A 452 -15.04 -20.12 8.39
C ALA A 452 -14.48 -21.38 9.07
N SER A 453 -13.64 -22.13 8.36
CA SER A 453 -13.08 -23.40 8.83
C SER A 453 -11.65 -23.30 9.37
N GLY A 454 -10.91 -22.25 9.00
CA GLY A 454 -9.47 -22.14 9.25
C GLY A 454 -8.62 -23.02 8.32
N PHE A 455 -9.21 -23.60 7.29
CA PHE A 455 -8.46 -24.41 6.34
C PHE A 455 -7.59 -23.51 5.45
N GLY A 456 -6.27 -23.70 5.54
CA GLY A 456 -5.28 -23.01 4.74
C GLY A 456 -4.73 -23.88 3.62
N LYS A 457 -4.87 -23.48 2.36
CA LYS A 457 -4.22 -24.11 1.22
C LYS A 457 -2.95 -23.37 0.85
N LEU A 458 -1.79 -23.93 1.17
CA LEU A 458 -0.48 -23.41 0.75
C LEU A 458 -0.26 -23.69 -0.74
N GLN A 459 0.14 -22.68 -1.47
CA GLN A 459 0.64 -22.74 -2.84
C GLN A 459 2.11 -22.33 -2.86
N ILE A 460 3.01 -23.26 -3.15
CA ILE A 460 4.42 -22.96 -3.40
C ILE A 460 4.55 -22.37 -4.80
N THR A 461 5.38 -21.33 -4.92
CA THR A 461 5.66 -20.63 -6.17
C THR A 461 7.14 -20.63 -6.49
N PRO A 462 7.53 -20.65 -7.78
CA PRO A 462 8.94 -20.67 -8.17
C PRO A 462 9.65 -19.33 -7.90
N VAL A 463 8.89 -18.25 -7.75
CA VAL A 463 9.38 -16.89 -7.53
C VAL A 463 8.49 -16.18 -6.51
N ASP A 464 8.93 -15.05 -5.99
CA ASP A 464 8.15 -14.27 -5.02
C ASP A 464 6.79 -13.89 -5.61
N PRO A 465 5.67 -14.18 -4.91
CA PRO A 465 4.37 -13.63 -5.26
C PRO A 465 4.42 -12.10 -5.18
N GLY A 466 4.22 -11.45 -6.32
CA GLY A 466 4.23 -9.99 -6.43
C GLY A 466 2.84 -9.38 -6.20
N ALA A 467 2.47 -8.45 -7.08
CA ALA A 467 1.15 -7.81 -7.04
C ALA A 467 0.03 -8.84 -7.17
N PHE A 468 -1.06 -8.62 -6.43
CA PHE A 468 -2.26 -9.43 -6.54
C PHE A 468 -3.52 -8.55 -6.45
N THR A 469 -4.64 -9.11 -6.86
CA THR A 469 -5.96 -8.46 -6.71
C THR A 469 -7.05 -9.51 -6.59
N TYR A 470 -8.10 -9.18 -5.85
CA TYR A 470 -9.33 -9.98 -5.83
C TYR A 470 -10.28 -9.55 -6.93
N ALA A 471 -11.05 -10.50 -7.47
CA ALA A 471 -12.27 -10.18 -8.20
C ALA A 471 -13.24 -9.45 -7.24
N PRO A 472 -14.10 -8.53 -7.73
CA PRO A 472 -14.98 -7.73 -6.89
C PRO A 472 -15.94 -8.55 -6.01
N ASP A 473 -16.30 -9.75 -6.46
CA ASP A 473 -17.16 -10.69 -5.75
C ASP A 473 -16.38 -11.62 -4.79
N GLY A 474 -15.05 -11.49 -4.72
CA GLY A 474 -14.18 -12.33 -3.89
C GLY A 474 -14.02 -13.77 -4.36
N THR A 475 -14.58 -14.16 -5.53
CA THR A 475 -14.55 -15.55 -6.03
C THR A 475 -13.22 -15.98 -6.61
N LYS A 476 -12.38 -15.01 -7.03
CA LYS A 476 -11.07 -15.26 -7.62
C LYS A 476 -10.02 -14.30 -7.07
N VAL A 477 -8.78 -14.78 -7.05
CA VAL A 477 -7.58 -13.96 -6.80
C VAL A 477 -6.63 -14.11 -7.98
N TYR A 478 -6.07 -13.01 -8.41
CA TYR A 478 -5.07 -12.92 -9.48
C TYR A 478 -3.73 -12.55 -8.85
N VAL A 479 -2.75 -13.45 -8.94
CA VAL A 479 -1.42 -13.27 -8.32
C VAL A 479 -0.36 -13.23 -9.42
N ALA A 480 0.38 -12.14 -9.50
CA ALA A 480 1.50 -12.01 -10.43
C ALA A 480 2.74 -12.73 -9.91
N LEU A 481 3.43 -13.43 -10.80
CA LEU A 481 4.70 -14.09 -10.53
C LEU A 481 5.77 -13.47 -11.44
N ASP A 482 6.69 -12.69 -10.83
CA ASP A 482 7.77 -11.99 -11.51
C ASP A 482 9.13 -12.62 -11.16
N GLY A 483 9.67 -13.39 -12.07
CA GLY A 483 11.02 -13.97 -11.96
C GLY A 483 12.12 -13.10 -12.57
N GLY A 484 11.79 -11.86 -12.97
CA GLY A 484 12.75 -10.94 -13.60
C GLY A 484 12.88 -11.08 -15.12
N ASP A 485 13.91 -10.46 -15.65
CA ASP A 485 14.10 -10.27 -17.09
C ASP A 485 14.86 -11.40 -17.80
N ALA A 486 15.47 -12.34 -17.06
CA ALA A 486 16.16 -13.47 -17.66
C ALA A 486 15.25 -14.27 -18.60
N PRO A 487 15.73 -14.76 -19.77
CA PRO A 487 14.90 -15.46 -20.74
C PRO A 487 14.15 -16.70 -20.20
N THR A 488 14.74 -17.35 -19.20
CA THR A 488 14.18 -18.55 -18.54
C THR A 488 13.40 -18.23 -17.27
N ALA A 489 13.26 -16.95 -16.90
CA ALA A 489 12.57 -16.54 -15.70
C ALA A 489 11.08 -16.83 -15.76
N THR A 490 10.49 -17.19 -14.64
CA THR A 490 9.03 -17.38 -14.51
C THR A 490 8.32 -16.04 -14.63
N ARG A 491 7.44 -15.93 -15.60
CA ARG A 491 6.58 -14.78 -15.86
C ARG A 491 5.16 -15.27 -16.03
N ALA A 492 4.36 -15.11 -15.03
CA ALA A 492 3.02 -15.68 -15.04
C ALA A 492 2.04 -14.86 -14.21
N ILE A 493 0.77 -15.09 -14.46
CA ILE A 493 -0.30 -14.79 -13.52
C ILE A 493 -0.96 -16.10 -13.10
N GLN A 494 -1.16 -16.27 -11.81
CA GLN A 494 -1.97 -17.34 -11.25
C GLN A 494 -3.38 -16.85 -10.98
N VAL A 495 -4.36 -17.59 -11.47
CA VAL A 495 -5.78 -17.37 -11.19
C VAL A 495 -6.20 -18.42 -10.17
N LEU A 496 -6.53 -17.98 -8.99
CA LEU A 496 -6.92 -18.81 -7.85
C LEU A 496 -8.42 -18.67 -7.62
N THR A 497 -9.17 -19.76 -7.72
CA THR A 497 -10.60 -19.81 -7.37
C THR A 497 -10.72 -19.97 -5.86
N THR A 498 -11.32 -19.00 -5.17
CA THR A 498 -11.33 -18.97 -3.69
C THR A 498 -12.15 -20.11 -3.08
N GLN A 499 -13.26 -20.48 -3.70
CA GLN A 499 -14.13 -21.54 -3.19
C GLN A 499 -13.50 -22.96 -3.25
N THR A 500 -12.72 -23.24 -4.28
CA THR A 500 -12.14 -24.58 -4.51
C THR A 500 -10.65 -24.64 -4.21
N GLY A 501 -9.99 -23.50 -4.11
CA GLY A 501 -8.55 -23.38 -4.02
C GLY A 501 -7.81 -23.83 -5.30
N VAL A 502 -8.50 -24.04 -6.43
CA VAL A 502 -7.86 -24.44 -7.69
C VAL A 502 -7.07 -23.27 -8.26
N VAL A 503 -5.83 -23.53 -8.66
CA VAL A 503 -4.92 -22.56 -9.26
C VAL A 503 -4.69 -22.90 -10.73
N GLN A 504 -4.90 -21.91 -11.59
CA GLN A 504 -4.51 -21.97 -13.00
C GLN A 504 -3.35 -21.01 -13.23
N THR A 505 -2.27 -21.48 -13.82
CA THR A 505 -1.11 -20.64 -14.17
C THR A 505 -1.18 -20.26 -15.64
N LYS A 506 -1.11 -18.96 -15.92
CA LYS A 506 -1.09 -18.41 -17.28
C LYS A 506 0.25 -17.72 -17.52
N THR A 507 0.99 -18.18 -18.53
CA THR A 507 2.28 -17.61 -18.90
C THR A 507 2.11 -16.21 -19.49
N LEU A 508 3.02 -15.31 -19.13
CA LEU A 508 3.12 -13.95 -19.64
C LEU A 508 4.34 -13.82 -20.56
N GLY A 509 4.24 -12.95 -21.54
CA GLY A 509 5.33 -12.70 -22.49
C GLY A 509 6.45 -11.81 -21.96
N SER A 510 6.21 -11.08 -20.85
CA SER A 510 7.17 -10.20 -20.18
C SER A 510 6.89 -10.17 -18.68
N PRO A 511 7.84 -9.70 -17.85
CA PRO A 511 7.66 -9.63 -16.42
C PRO A 511 6.44 -8.77 -16.03
N PRO A 512 5.55 -9.26 -15.15
CA PRO A 512 4.42 -8.47 -14.67
C PRO A 512 4.91 -7.34 -13.74
N SER A 513 4.26 -6.17 -13.82
CA SER A 513 4.55 -5.03 -12.94
C SER A 513 3.38 -4.66 -12.03
N SER A 514 2.15 -4.84 -12.49
CA SER A 514 0.94 -4.62 -11.69
C SER A 514 -0.22 -5.47 -12.18
N VAL A 515 -1.18 -5.71 -11.29
CA VAL A 515 -2.41 -6.46 -11.56
C VAL A 515 -3.59 -5.64 -11.07
N GLY A 516 -4.68 -5.61 -11.83
CA GLY A 516 -5.89 -4.92 -11.43
C GLY A 516 -7.13 -5.50 -12.08
N ILE A 517 -8.28 -4.94 -11.72
CA ILE A 517 -9.59 -5.34 -12.26
C ILE A 517 -10.21 -4.17 -13.01
N LEU A 518 -10.91 -4.48 -14.08
CA LEU A 518 -11.79 -3.61 -14.86
C LEU A 518 -13.24 -4.10 -14.69
N PRO A 519 -13.95 -3.67 -13.67
CA PRO A 519 -15.27 -4.22 -13.37
C PRO A 519 -16.28 -4.02 -14.51
N GLY A 520 -16.24 -2.86 -15.16
CA GLY A 520 -17.10 -2.53 -16.29
C GLY A 520 -16.79 -3.28 -17.58
N ALA A 521 -15.59 -3.88 -17.69
CA ALA A 521 -15.20 -4.72 -18.81
C ALA A 521 -15.19 -6.22 -18.46
N ALA A 522 -15.45 -6.59 -17.21
CA ALA A 522 -15.35 -7.94 -16.65
C ALA A 522 -13.99 -8.61 -16.96
N GLN A 523 -12.90 -7.86 -16.82
CA GLN A 523 -11.53 -8.30 -17.08
C GLN A 523 -10.63 -8.05 -15.86
N ALA A 524 -9.72 -8.98 -15.58
CA ALA A 524 -8.48 -8.69 -14.88
C ALA A 524 -7.43 -8.27 -15.91
N PHE A 525 -6.51 -7.39 -15.53
CA PHE A 525 -5.40 -7.01 -16.39
C PHE A 525 -4.07 -7.15 -15.67
N VAL A 526 -3.01 -7.36 -16.43
CA VAL A 526 -1.63 -7.43 -15.96
C VAL A 526 -0.78 -6.51 -16.82
N ASN A 527 -0.27 -5.44 -16.24
CA ASN A 527 0.77 -4.65 -16.87
C ASN A 527 2.08 -5.43 -16.87
N GLN A 528 2.83 -5.34 -17.95
CA GLN A 528 4.10 -6.05 -18.10
C GLN A 528 5.21 -5.09 -18.52
N ARG A 529 6.40 -5.28 -17.95
CA ARG A 529 7.59 -4.56 -18.38
C ARG A 529 7.98 -5.04 -19.76
N HIS A 530 7.75 -4.21 -20.77
CA HIS A 530 8.09 -4.47 -22.16
C HIS A 530 8.43 -3.16 -22.86
N PRO A 531 9.54 -3.09 -23.64
CA PRO A 531 10.00 -1.84 -24.26
C PRO A 531 8.96 -1.15 -25.17
N LEU A 532 8.05 -1.94 -25.75
CA LEU A 532 7.02 -1.44 -26.66
C LEU A 532 5.64 -1.36 -26.00
N GLY A 533 5.58 -1.52 -24.68
CA GLY A 533 4.33 -1.65 -23.92
C GLY A 533 3.63 -3.00 -24.11
N ARG A 534 3.16 -3.59 -23.03
CA ARG A 534 2.41 -4.85 -23.06
C ARG A 534 1.45 -4.94 -21.88
N VAL A 535 0.20 -5.29 -22.17
CA VAL A 535 -0.83 -5.57 -21.15
C VAL A 535 -1.55 -6.85 -21.53
N SER A 536 -1.67 -7.78 -20.60
CA SER A 536 -2.52 -8.97 -20.75
C SER A 536 -3.83 -8.79 -20.00
N PHE A 537 -4.91 -9.24 -20.58
CA PHE A 537 -6.26 -9.25 -20.03
C PHE A 537 -6.69 -10.69 -19.80
N VAL A 538 -7.35 -10.95 -18.67
CA VAL A 538 -7.91 -12.26 -18.32
C VAL A 538 -9.39 -12.06 -18.02
N ASP A 539 -10.24 -12.73 -18.78
CA ASP A 539 -11.70 -12.66 -18.62
C ASP A 539 -12.11 -13.23 -17.25
N LEU A 540 -12.92 -12.48 -16.49
CA LEU A 540 -13.31 -12.89 -15.13
C LEU A 540 -14.22 -14.12 -15.11
N ILE A 541 -14.90 -14.43 -16.22
CA ILE A 541 -15.87 -15.52 -16.30
C ILE A 541 -15.20 -16.82 -16.75
N ASN A 542 -14.51 -16.78 -17.90
CA ASN A 542 -13.98 -17.99 -18.55
C ASN A 542 -12.45 -18.12 -18.52
N ASP A 543 -11.77 -17.18 -17.86
CA ASP A 543 -10.31 -17.12 -17.73
C ASP A 543 -9.56 -17.05 -19.08
N ALA A 544 -10.22 -16.65 -20.17
CA ALA A 544 -9.56 -16.47 -21.45
C ALA A 544 -8.56 -15.32 -21.39
N GLN A 545 -7.33 -15.58 -21.88
CA GLN A 545 -6.26 -14.58 -21.88
C GLN A 545 -6.10 -13.95 -23.26
N ARG A 546 -6.00 -12.62 -23.30
CA ARG A 546 -5.67 -11.83 -24.50
C ARG A 546 -4.58 -10.83 -24.15
N THR A 547 -3.69 -10.53 -25.10
CA THR A 547 -2.55 -9.61 -24.85
C THR A 547 -2.49 -8.54 -25.93
N VAL A 548 -2.32 -7.30 -25.51
CA VAL A 548 -2.02 -6.15 -26.37
C VAL A 548 -0.53 -5.84 -26.19
N THR A 549 0.19 -5.72 -27.31
CA THR A 549 1.63 -5.42 -27.32
C THR A 549 1.93 -4.38 -28.39
N GLY A 550 2.92 -3.53 -28.17
CA GLY A 550 3.43 -2.59 -29.18
C GLY A 550 2.63 -1.29 -29.25
N PHE A 551 1.87 -0.95 -28.20
CA PHE A 551 1.14 0.32 -28.19
C PHE A 551 2.06 1.54 -28.13
N ASP A 552 3.29 1.42 -27.62
CA ASP A 552 4.32 2.46 -27.73
C ASP A 552 4.72 2.74 -29.18
N LEU A 553 4.60 1.77 -30.08
CA LEU A 553 4.90 1.97 -31.51
C LEU A 553 3.84 2.81 -32.22
N ASN A 554 2.59 2.74 -31.79
CA ASN A 554 1.49 3.50 -32.41
C ASN A 554 1.66 5.01 -32.24
N SER A 555 2.41 5.45 -31.23
CA SER A 555 2.72 6.86 -31.01
C SER A 555 3.73 7.45 -32.00
N HIS A 556 4.50 6.59 -32.69
CA HIS A 556 5.52 6.99 -33.67
C HIS A 556 5.05 7.01 -35.12
N ILE A 557 3.87 6.47 -35.39
CA ILE A 557 3.27 6.52 -36.74
C ILE A 557 2.50 7.83 -36.84
N VAL A 558 3.20 8.89 -37.19
CA VAL A 558 2.57 10.17 -37.56
C VAL A 558 2.15 10.05 -39.02
N ASN A 559 0.86 10.04 -39.30
CA ASN A 559 0.32 10.13 -40.65
C ASN A 559 0.41 11.57 -41.14
#